data_b63c3bdbb1acddaad2db4ba48928c0fd
#
_entry.id   b63c3bdbb1acddaad2db4ba48928c0fd
#
_cell.length_a   1.000
_cell.length_b   1.000
_cell.length_c   1.000
_cell.angle_alpha   90.00
_cell.angle_beta   90.00
_cell.angle_gamma   90.00
#
_symmetry.space_group_name_H-M   'P 1'
#
loop_
_entity.id
_entity.type
_entity.pdbx_description
1 polymer ?
#
loop_
_entity_poly.entity_id
_entity_poly.type
_entity_poly.pdbx_seq_one_letter_code
_entity_poly.pdbx_strand_id
1 'polypeptide(L)'
;LLLVLLNFVYVALFYEKDLQEHSEIINKIRAIDPKTEIVYFGESSNTSFDSIDYDQQSISQICTNYFPNITFGHVTKVASHGSIYKTLIQQLGGKPNIKTVIVTLNLRTFNVDCRFSNLETPLQKSLVLLKKYPPLINRFLLSFKVYDIKTKKQREAQVLESWKMDSFVLGSNIPYRTTYDWNDAMSLIGVKNQDGTLNQKLTDLACHYIKGYAFVIDTMTNPRIKDFDEIVAYAKAKHWNLVFNLLAENIQTAKTLVNDELASMIKQNRNMLVRRYESKGVLVVDQLQMVDSAYFTDKTWTTEHYNETGRKIIARNLAYELQRYHPDQFIDHQKNILNGRVLKSNCEGE
;
A
#
# COMPACT_ATOMS: atom_id res chain seq x y z
N LEU A 1 18.48 6.16 41.90
CA LEU A 1 19.85 6.11 41.37
C LEU A 1 20.08 4.87 40.50
N LEU A 2 19.77 3.65 41.02
CA LEU A 2 19.96 2.38 40.26
C LEU A 2 19.24 2.36 38.91
N LEU A 3 17.96 2.75 38.85
CA LEU A 3 17.18 2.78 37.60
C LEU A 3 17.79 3.75 36.57
N VAL A 4 18.33 4.87 37.01
CA VAL A 4 19.00 5.83 36.13
C VAL A 4 20.26 5.22 35.54
N LEU A 5 21.09 4.57 36.39
CA LEU A 5 22.29 3.87 35.92
C LEU A 5 21.94 2.75 34.92
N LEU A 6 20.96 1.93 35.28
CA LEU A 6 20.49 0.84 34.38
C LEU A 6 19.93 1.38 33.03
N ASN A 7 19.28 2.55 33.06
CA ASN A 7 18.84 3.17 31.80
C ASN A 7 20.02 3.59 30.91
N PHE A 8 21.10 4.14 31.48
CA PHE A 8 22.31 4.45 30.71
C PHE A 8 22.93 3.19 30.08
N VAL A 9 23.05 2.13 30.87
CA VAL A 9 23.55 0.83 30.36
C VAL A 9 22.66 0.29 29.26
N TYR A 10 21.33 0.32 29.47
CA TYR A 10 20.38 -0.14 28.47
C TYR A 10 20.46 0.68 27.17
N VAL A 11 20.51 2.00 27.27
CA VAL A 11 20.60 2.88 26.09
C VAL A 11 21.91 2.64 25.32
N ALA A 12 23.02 2.47 26.05
CA ALA A 12 24.33 2.27 25.43
C ALA A 12 24.49 0.91 24.73
N LEU A 13 23.87 -0.16 25.28
CA LEU A 13 24.15 -1.53 24.82
C LEU A 13 22.98 -2.22 24.11
N PHE A 14 21.75 -1.83 24.37
CA PHE A 14 20.58 -2.61 23.97
C PHE A 14 19.53 -1.81 23.19
N TYR A 15 19.41 -0.50 23.37
CA TYR A 15 18.29 0.29 22.87
C TYR A 15 18.20 0.29 21.33
N GLU A 16 19.32 0.53 20.64
CA GLU A 16 19.32 0.53 19.18
C GLU A 16 19.01 -0.88 18.63
N LYS A 17 19.51 -1.93 19.27
CA LYS A 17 19.18 -3.30 18.92
C LYS A 17 17.69 -3.58 19.06
N ASP A 18 17.10 -3.17 20.19
CA ASP A 18 15.65 -3.31 20.41
C ASP A 18 14.82 -2.55 19.37
N LEU A 19 15.24 -1.34 19.00
CA LEU A 19 14.57 -0.59 17.92
C LEU A 19 14.70 -1.31 16.58
N GLN A 20 15.86 -1.83 16.25
CA GLN A 20 16.08 -2.58 14.99
C GLN A 20 15.26 -3.87 14.95
N GLU A 21 15.24 -4.64 16.03
CA GLU A 21 14.48 -5.90 16.11
C GLU A 21 12.96 -5.69 16.00
N HIS A 22 12.46 -4.55 16.49
CA HIS A 22 11.02 -4.28 16.52
C HIS A 22 10.55 -3.36 15.41
N SER A 23 11.45 -2.59 14.77
CA SER A 23 11.04 -1.71 13.67
C SER A 23 12.19 -1.20 12.80
N GLU A 24 12.68 -2.03 11.92
CA GLU A 24 13.55 -1.62 10.81
C GLU A 24 12.96 -0.41 10.05
N ILE A 25 11.64 -0.41 9.83
CA ILE A 25 10.97 0.65 9.05
C ILE A 25 11.02 2.02 9.74
N ILE A 26 10.92 2.09 11.07
CA ILE A 26 11.06 3.36 11.80
C ILE A 26 12.48 3.91 11.65
N ASN A 27 13.49 3.04 11.70
CA ASN A 27 14.88 3.46 11.50
C ASN A 27 15.11 3.95 10.06
N LYS A 28 14.50 3.31 9.04
CA LYS A 28 14.52 3.82 7.66
C LYS A 28 13.94 5.22 7.56
N ILE A 29 12.82 5.51 8.22
CA ILE A 29 12.22 6.85 8.23
C ILE A 29 13.13 7.87 8.94
N ARG A 30 13.73 7.50 10.06
CA ARG A 30 14.68 8.36 10.78
C ARG A 30 15.91 8.70 9.92
N ALA A 31 16.36 7.75 9.11
CA ALA A 31 17.51 7.88 8.21
C ALA A 31 17.21 8.63 6.90
N ILE A 32 15.95 8.99 6.61
CA ILE A 32 15.61 9.81 5.44
C ILE A 32 16.43 11.10 5.46
N ASP A 33 17.07 11.42 4.30
CA ASP A 33 17.88 12.62 4.15
C ASP A 33 17.06 13.88 4.54
N PRO A 34 17.61 14.78 5.35
CA PRO A 34 16.96 16.04 5.68
C PRO A 34 16.58 16.90 4.47
N LYS A 35 17.25 16.74 3.32
CA LYS A 35 16.96 17.44 2.06
C LYS A 35 15.76 16.84 1.29
N THR A 36 15.22 15.71 1.73
CA THR A 36 14.11 15.02 1.04
C THR A 36 12.89 15.92 0.94
N GLU A 37 12.38 16.07 -0.29
CA GLU A 37 11.20 16.88 -0.61
C GLU A 37 9.97 16.01 -0.87
N ILE A 38 10.14 14.83 -1.45
CA ILE A 38 9.06 13.89 -1.75
C ILE A 38 9.32 12.58 -1.00
N VAL A 39 8.29 12.06 -0.30
CA VAL A 39 8.38 10.75 0.34
C VAL A 39 7.30 9.84 -0.21
N TYR A 40 7.70 8.66 -0.68
CA TYR A 40 6.80 7.61 -1.15
C TYR A 40 6.65 6.51 -0.09
N PHE A 41 5.41 6.29 0.34
CA PHE A 41 5.02 5.17 1.20
C PHE A 41 4.40 4.06 0.37
N GLY A 42 5.12 2.95 0.23
CA GLY A 42 4.72 1.79 -0.54
C GLY A 42 4.54 0.52 0.28
N GLU A 43 3.98 -0.47 -0.40
CA GLU A 43 3.89 -1.86 0.07
C GLU A 43 4.60 -2.79 -0.93
N SER A 44 4.30 -4.09 -0.94
CA SER A 44 4.98 -5.04 -1.84
C SER A 44 4.88 -4.69 -3.32
N SER A 45 3.79 -4.09 -3.78
CA SER A 45 3.62 -3.64 -5.17
C SER A 45 4.74 -2.70 -5.63
N ASN A 46 5.26 -1.89 -4.71
CA ASN A 46 6.35 -0.95 -5.03
C ASN A 46 7.66 -1.66 -5.39
N THR A 47 7.95 -2.80 -4.77
CA THR A 47 9.27 -3.46 -4.85
C THR A 47 9.24 -4.86 -5.47
N SER A 48 8.06 -5.39 -5.81
CA SER A 48 7.94 -6.67 -6.49
C SER A 48 8.27 -6.54 -7.97
N PHE A 49 8.96 -7.54 -8.51
CA PHE A 49 9.36 -7.64 -9.90
C PHE A 49 9.35 -9.11 -10.35
N ASP A 50 9.31 -9.36 -11.66
CA ASP A 50 9.53 -10.69 -12.20
C ASP A 50 11.05 -10.98 -12.22
N SER A 51 11.41 -12.25 -12.01
CA SER A 51 12.82 -12.68 -12.04
C SER A 51 13.50 -12.47 -13.40
N ILE A 52 12.73 -12.38 -14.46
CA ILE A 52 13.19 -12.12 -15.83
C ILE A 52 13.25 -10.65 -16.21
N ASP A 53 12.77 -9.75 -15.33
CA ASP A 53 12.80 -8.30 -15.60
C ASP A 53 14.24 -7.81 -15.70
N TYR A 54 14.53 -7.05 -16.74
CA TYR A 54 15.83 -6.41 -16.91
C TYR A 54 16.01 -5.24 -15.92
N ASP A 55 14.97 -4.41 -15.80
CA ASP A 55 14.94 -3.30 -14.87
C ASP A 55 14.15 -3.71 -13.61
N GLN A 56 14.85 -3.90 -12.49
CA GLN A 56 14.29 -4.27 -11.20
C GLN A 56 14.06 -3.08 -10.27
N GLN A 57 14.14 -1.85 -10.77
CA GLN A 57 13.81 -0.67 -9.98
C GLN A 57 12.36 -0.75 -9.48
N SER A 58 12.15 -0.26 -8.25
CA SER A 58 10.82 -0.11 -7.69
C SER A 58 10.04 1.00 -8.42
N ILE A 59 8.70 0.97 -8.31
CA ILE A 59 7.82 2.02 -8.86
C ILE A 59 8.29 3.40 -8.41
N SER A 60 8.60 3.55 -7.11
CA SER A 60 9.07 4.81 -6.57
C SER A 60 10.43 5.24 -7.10
N GLN A 61 11.37 4.31 -7.35
CA GLN A 61 12.66 4.62 -7.98
C GLN A 61 12.49 5.03 -9.44
N ILE A 62 11.67 4.31 -10.21
CA ILE A 62 11.35 4.69 -11.61
C ILE A 62 10.70 6.08 -11.64
N CYS A 63 9.80 6.39 -10.70
CA CYS A 63 9.17 7.71 -10.59
C CYS A 63 10.22 8.81 -10.33
N THR A 64 11.24 8.54 -9.49
CA THR A 64 12.33 9.48 -9.21
C THR A 64 13.10 9.91 -10.49
N ASN A 65 13.24 9.01 -11.46
CA ASN A 65 13.94 9.31 -12.71
C ASN A 65 13.31 10.48 -13.48
N TYR A 66 12.03 10.78 -13.26
CA TYR A 66 11.35 11.93 -13.85
C TYR A 66 11.63 13.25 -13.11
N PHE A 67 12.28 13.20 -11.94
CA PHE A 67 12.58 14.37 -11.08
C PHE A 67 14.02 14.34 -10.59
N PRO A 68 15.03 14.41 -11.48
CA PRO A 68 16.44 14.16 -11.13
C PRO A 68 17.03 15.18 -10.14
N ASN A 69 16.40 16.35 -10.00
CA ASN A 69 16.87 17.41 -9.10
C ASN A 69 16.11 17.43 -7.75
N ILE A 70 15.19 16.48 -7.52
CA ILE A 70 14.43 16.36 -6.27
C ILE A 70 14.92 15.14 -5.49
N THR A 71 15.14 15.30 -4.21
CA THR A 71 15.48 14.18 -3.34
C THR A 71 14.20 13.45 -2.90
N PHE A 72 14.13 12.17 -3.24
CA PHE A 72 13.06 11.26 -2.83
C PHE A 72 13.46 10.42 -1.63
N GLY A 73 12.52 10.22 -0.71
CA GLY A 73 12.57 9.20 0.33
C GLY A 73 11.66 8.03 -0.03
N HIS A 74 12.18 6.80 0.07
CA HIS A 74 11.45 5.57 -0.26
C HIS A 74 11.21 4.77 1.01
N VAL A 75 9.95 4.63 1.42
CA VAL A 75 9.54 3.91 2.62
C VAL A 75 8.61 2.78 2.21
N THR A 76 9.16 1.60 2.01
CA THR A 76 8.39 0.41 1.64
C THR A 76 8.37 -0.60 2.76
N LYS A 77 7.17 -1.03 3.14
CA LYS A 77 6.93 -2.13 4.06
C LYS A 77 5.88 -3.06 3.46
N VAL A 78 6.25 -4.30 3.21
CA VAL A 78 5.37 -5.34 2.66
C VAL A 78 4.07 -5.44 3.45
N ALA A 79 2.95 -5.65 2.74
CA ALA A 79 1.60 -5.75 3.29
C ALA A 79 1.16 -4.56 4.16
N SER A 80 1.64 -3.36 3.85
CA SER A 80 1.20 -2.13 4.52
C SER A 80 -0.22 -1.75 4.14
N HIS A 81 -0.87 -1.03 5.03
CA HIS A 81 -2.22 -0.51 4.89
C HIS A 81 -2.38 0.80 5.68
N GLY A 82 -3.55 1.42 5.61
CA GLY A 82 -3.81 2.76 6.16
C GLY A 82 -3.31 2.99 7.59
N SER A 83 -3.52 2.05 8.52
CA SER A 83 -3.07 2.20 9.92
C SER A 83 -1.54 2.21 10.04
N ILE A 84 -0.85 1.39 9.24
CA ILE A 84 0.62 1.37 9.20
C ILE A 84 1.13 2.68 8.59
N TYR A 85 0.60 3.10 7.44
CA TYR A 85 0.99 4.36 6.80
C TYR A 85 0.77 5.57 7.70
N LYS A 86 -0.40 5.68 8.36
CA LYS A 86 -0.70 6.73 9.32
C LYS A 86 0.40 6.85 10.38
N THR A 87 0.77 5.73 10.95
CA THR A 87 1.79 5.66 11.99
C THR A 87 3.17 6.08 11.47
N LEU A 88 3.54 5.62 10.27
CA LEU A 88 4.83 5.93 9.65
C LEU A 88 4.94 7.40 9.23
N ILE A 89 3.88 7.96 8.66
CA ILE A 89 3.81 9.37 8.23
C ILE A 89 3.98 10.31 9.42
N GLN A 90 3.44 9.98 10.59
CA GLN A 90 3.63 10.76 11.81
C GLN A 90 5.09 10.86 12.23
N GLN A 91 5.93 9.87 11.89
CA GLN A 91 7.36 9.90 12.18
C GLN A 91 8.15 10.86 11.27
N LEU A 92 7.54 11.35 10.19
CA LEU A 92 8.14 12.38 9.33
C LEU A 92 8.08 13.79 9.93
N GLY A 93 7.31 14.01 10.99
CA GLY A 93 6.95 15.35 11.49
C GLY A 93 8.10 16.28 11.84
N GLY A 94 9.32 15.77 12.01
CA GLY A 94 10.53 16.55 12.24
C GLY A 94 11.38 16.84 10.99
N LYS A 95 10.93 16.48 9.78
CA LYS A 95 11.67 16.69 8.53
C LYS A 95 11.17 17.97 7.85
N PRO A 96 11.97 19.05 7.80
CA PRO A 96 11.49 20.39 7.44
C PRO A 96 11.25 20.59 5.93
N ASN A 97 11.91 19.80 5.07
CA ASN A 97 11.90 20.02 3.63
C ASN A 97 10.86 19.23 2.86
N ILE A 98 10.09 18.34 3.54
CA ILE A 98 9.06 17.56 2.88
C ILE A 98 7.94 18.48 2.40
N LYS A 99 7.66 18.39 1.09
CA LYS A 99 6.60 19.13 0.38
C LYS A 99 5.48 18.21 -0.08
N THR A 100 5.83 16.99 -0.49
CA THR A 100 4.87 16.03 -1.06
C THR A 100 5.02 14.66 -0.40
N VAL A 101 3.89 14.07 -0.05
CA VAL A 101 3.82 12.71 0.49
C VAL A 101 2.91 11.88 -0.41
N ILE A 102 3.46 10.79 -0.94
CA ILE A 102 2.74 9.83 -1.76
C ILE A 102 2.46 8.60 -0.91
N VAL A 103 1.22 8.14 -0.90
CA VAL A 103 0.78 6.95 -0.15
C VAL A 103 0.09 6.00 -1.10
N THR A 104 0.50 4.76 -1.08
CA THR A 104 -0.18 3.70 -1.81
C THR A 104 -1.59 3.49 -1.25
N LEU A 105 -2.58 3.53 -2.13
CA LEU A 105 -3.98 3.24 -1.84
C LEU A 105 -4.34 1.91 -2.51
N ASN A 106 -4.39 0.85 -1.73
CA ASN A 106 -4.69 -0.50 -2.20
C ASN A 106 -6.11 -0.88 -1.77
N LEU A 107 -6.98 -1.20 -2.75
CA LEU A 107 -8.39 -1.54 -2.49
C LEU A 107 -8.55 -2.75 -1.58
N ARG A 108 -7.73 -3.76 -1.76
CA ARG A 108 -7.78 -5.00 -0.98
C ARG A 108 -7.54 -4.77 0.51
N THR A 109 -6.86 -3.68 0.88
CA THR A 109 -6.61 -3.38 2.30
C THR A 109 -7.84 -2.98 3.11
N PHE A 110 -8.97 -2.72 2.44
CA PHE A 110 -10.24 -2.42 3.08
C PHE A 110 -11.07 -3.65 3.42
N ASN A 111 -10.68 -4.84 2.97
CA ASN A 111 -11.38 -6.09 3.27
C ASN A 111 -11.18 -6.54 4.72
N VAL A 112 -11.91 -7.58 5.12
CA VAL A 112 -11.90 -8.12 6.49
C VAL A 112 -10.49 -8.56 6.92
N ASP A 113 -9.75 -9.25 6.06
CA ASP A 113 -8.42 -9.80 6.39
C ASP A 113 -7.41 -8.69 6.75
N CYS A 114 -7.57 -7.51 6.21
CA CYS A 114 -6.67 -6.38 6.44
C CYS A 114 -7.11 -5.42 7.55
N ARG A 115 -8.35 -5.54 8.05
CA ARG A 115 -8.89 -4.62 9.07
C ARG A 115 -8.17 -4.70 10.41
N PHE A 116 -7.75 -5.89 10.81
CA PHE A 116 -7.08 -6.16 12.09
C PHE A 116 -5.71 -6.82 11.88
N SER A 117 -4.89 -6.23 11.04
CA SER A 117 -3.60 -6.79 10.65
C SER A 117 -2.68 -7.04 11.85
N ASN A 118 -2.12 -8.25 11.93
CA ASN A 118 -1.12 -8.59 12.93
C ASN A 118 0.24 -7.90 12.70
N LEU A 119 0.45 -7.34 11.49
CA LEU A 119 1.67 -6.61 11.12
C LEU A 119 1.85 -5.28 11.85
N GLU A 120 0.81 -4.77 12.48
CA GLU A 120 0.89 -3.56 13.33
C GLU A 120 1.59 -3.83 14.67
N THR A 121 1.55 -5.05 15.18
CA THR A 121 2.07 -5.36 16.52
C THR A 121 3.55 -5.01 16.71
N PRO A 122 4.49 -5.35 15.81
CA PRO A 122 5.88 -4.94 15.93
C PRO A 122 6.04 -3.42 15.89
N LEU A 123 5.29 -2.74 15.04
CA LEU A 123 5.31 -1.30 14.91
C LEU A 123 4.85 -0.60 16.21
N GLN A 124 3.76 -1.08 16.80
CA GLN A 124 3.26 -0.56 18.09
C GLN A 124 4.31 -0.71 19.21
N LYS A 125 5.02 -1.85 19.27
CA LYS A 125 6.12 -2.06 20.23
C LYS A 125 7.24 -1.05 20.06
N SER A 126 7.65 -0.78 18.82
CA SER A 126 8.66 0.23 18.51
C SER A 126 8.24 1.63 18.94
N LEU A 127 6.98 2.00 18.69
CA LEU A 127 6.44 3.29 19.10
C LEU A 127 6.45 3.49 20.62
N VAL A 128 6.23 2.43 21.39
CA VAL A 128 6.35 2.49 22.85
C VAL A 128 7.76 2.84 23.27
N LEU A 129 8.78 2.24 22.62
CA LEU A 129 10.19 2.53 22.92
C LEU A 129 10.58 3.98 22.56
N LEU A 130 9.90 4.58 21.56
CA LEU A 130 10.14 5.95 21.13
C LEU A 130 9.44 7.03 21.99
N LYS A 131 8.66 6.64 23.00
CA LYS A 131 8.00 7.60 23.90
C LYS A 131 9.00 8.40 24.73
N LYS A 132 8.54 9.58 25.22
CA LYS A 132 9.37 10.54 26.00
C LYS A 132 9.97 9.98 27.29
N TYR A 133 9.38 8.94 27.87
CA TYR A 133 9.93 8.30 29.08
C TYR A 133 11.27 7.61 28.76
N PRO A 134 12.15 7.44 29.77
CA PRO A 134 13.38 6.70 29.57
C PRO A 134 13.11 5.35 28.89
N PRO A 135 13.90 4.96 27.88
CA PRO A 135 13.63 3.74 27.09
C PRO A 135 13.53 2.47 27.94
N LEU A 136 14.35 2.33 28.96
CA LEU A 136 14.28 1.19 29.88
C LEU A 136 12.93 1.08 30.61
N ILE A 137 12.39 2.21 31.08
CA ILE A 137 11.07 2.23 31.73
C ILE A 137 9.98 1.83 30.77
N ASN A 138 10.01 2.36 29.55
CA ASN A 138 9.04 1.97 28.51
C ASN A 138 9.10 0.47 28.19
N ARG A 139 10.31 -0.09 28.10
CA ARG A 139 10.53 -1.52 27.91
C ARG A 139 9.94 -2.34 29.07
N PHE A 140 10.18 -1.90 30.27
CA PHE A 140 9.65 -2.52 31.49
C PHE A 140 8.12 -2.53 31.52
N LEU A 141 7.50 -1.37 31.28
CA LEU A 141 6.04 -1.21 31.22
C LEU A 141 5.43 -2.06 30.09
N LEU A 142 6.11 -2.17 28.94
CA LEU A 142 5.69 -3.02 27.84
C LEU A 142 5.61 -4.50 28.23
N SER A 143 6.57 -4.97 29.06
CA SER A 143 6.60 -6.34 29.57
C SER A 143 5.40 -6.65 30.49
N PHE A 144 4.85 -5.67 31.16
CA PHE A 144 3.64 -5.79 31.98
C PHE A 144 2.33 -5.54 31.20
N LYS A 145 2.39 -5.45 29.87
CA LYS A 145 1.22 -5.22 28.98
C LYS A 145 0.44 -3.94 29.31
N VAL A 146 1.09 -2.93 29.89
CA VAL A 146 0.44 -1.65 30.28
C VAL A 146 -0.15 -0.92 29.07
N TYR A 147 0.40 -1.14 27.85
CA TYR A 147 0.01 -0.44 26.64
C TYR A 147 -1.08 -1.15 25.82
N ASP A 148 -1.67 -2.23 26.30
CA ASP A 148 -2.71 -3.02 25.63
C ASP A 148 -2.38 -3.34 24.15
N ILE A 149 -1.12 -3.64 23.86
CA ILE A 149 -0.69 -4.02 22.51
C ILE A 149 -1.13 -5.45 22.24
N LYS A 150 -2.02 -5.61 21.26
CA LYS A 150 -2.54 -6.92 20.87
C LYS A 150 -1.46 -7.78 20.23
N THR A 151 -1.42 -9.04 20.62
CA THR A 151 -0.52 -10.05 20.04
C THR A 151 -1.00 -10.44 18.63
N LYS A 152 -0.12 -11.08 17.84
CA LYS A 152 -0.49 -11.69 16.56
C LYS A 152 -1.74 -12.58 16.70
N LYS A 153 -1.75 -13.51 17.67
CA LYS A 153 -2.87 -14.43 17.92
C LYS A 153 -4.19 -13.72 18.23
N GLN A 154 -4.14 -12.63 19.00
CA GLN A 154 -5.33 -11.83 19.31
C GLN A 154 -5.87 -11.12 18.06
N ARG A 155 -5.01 -10.60 17.19
CA ARG A 155 -5.41 -9.96 15.92
C ARG A 155 -5.99 -10.98 14.95
N GLU A 156 -5.36 -12.15 14.82
CA GLU A 156 -5.88 -13.25 13.99
C GLU A 156 -7.28 -13.72 14.47
N ALA A 157 -7.49 -13.80 15.78
CA ALA A 157 -8.81 -14.11 16.33
C ALA A 157 -9.85 -13.03 15.98
N GLN A 158 -9.49 -11.75 16.03
CA GLN A 158 -10.37 -10.66 15.61
C GLN A 158 -10.70 -10.72 14.10
N VAL A 159 -9.73 -11.06 13.25
CA VAL A 159 -9.97 -11.25 11.81
C VAL A 159 -10.97 -12.38 11.60
N LEU A 160 -10.76 -13.53 12.25
CA LEU A 160 -11.63 -14.68 12.11
C LEU A 160 -13.06 -14.39 12.58
N GLU A 161 -13.22 -13.70 13.69
CA GLU A 161 -14.52 -13.30 14.22
C GLU A 161 -15.22 -12.34 13.25
N SER A 162 -14.52 -11.30 12.78
CA SER A 162 -15.05 -10.36 11.80
C SER A 162 -15.46 -11.04 10.50
N TRP A 163 -14.67 -11.99 10.01
CA TRP A 163 -14.97 -12.73 8.79
C TRP A 163 -16.29 -13.52 8.88
N LYS A 164 -16.58 -14.11 10.05
CA LYS A 164 -17.80 -14.90 10.30
C LYS A 164 -19.04 -14.03 10.51
N MET A 165 -18.86 -12.85 11.09
CA MET A 165 -19.97 -12.01 11.53
C MET A 165 -20.17 -10.77 10.66
N ASP A 166 -19.21 -10.45 9.81
CA ASP A 166 -19.24 -9.21 9.07
C ASP A 166 -20.20 -9.27 7.90
N SER A 167 -21.14 -8.38 7.98
CA SER A 167 -22.10 -8.10 6.92
C SER A 167 -21.57 -7.06 5.95
N PHE A 168 -20.48 -7.32 5.24
CA PHE A 168 -20.33 -6.63 3.97
C PHE A 168 -21.43 -7.18 3.05
N VAL A 169 -22.63 -6.61 3.17
CA VAL A 169 -23.76 -6.99 2.35
C VAL A 169 -23.38 -6.76 0.89
N LEU A 170 -23.25 -7.86 0.17
CA LEU A 170 -23.03 -7.83 -1.25
C LEU A 170 -24.28 -7.25 -1.94
N GLY A 171 -24.09 -6.50 -3.02
CA GLY A 171 -25.18 -5.81 -3.71
C GLY A 171 -26.34 -6.73 -4.11
N SER A 172 -27.49 -6.15 -4.36
CA SER A 172 -28.78 -6.84 -4.53
C SER A 172 -28.87 -7.90 -5.64
N ASN A 173 -27.94 -7.93 -6.58
CA ASN A 173 -27.93 -8.87 -7.70
C ASN A 173 -27.08 -10.13 -7.44
N ILE A 174 -26.49 -10.27 -6.26
CA ILE A 174 -25.64 -11.40 -5.90
C ILE A 174 -26.43 -12.29 -4.92
N PRO A 175 -26.54 -13.61 -5.17
CA PRO A 175 -27.34 -14.51 -4.33
C PRO A 175 -26.70 -14.81 -2.96
N TYR A 176 -25.52 -14.24 -2.68
CA TYR A 176 -24.76 -14.49 -1.46
C TYR A 176 -24.91 -13.31 -0.49
N ARG A 177 -24.97 -13.58 0.81
CA ARG A 177 -25.13 -12.56 1.85
C ARG A 177 -23.80 -11.95 2.28
N THR A 178 -22.74 -12.74 2.22
CA THR A 178 -21.41 -12.36 2.69
C THR A 178 -20.34 -12.79 1.70
N THR A 179 -19.18 -12.22 1.81
CA THR A 179 -17.98 -12.68 1.09
C THR A 179 -17.68 -14.15 1.42
N TYR A 180 -17.95 -14.56 2.67
CA TYR A 180 -17.78 -15.94 3.12
C TYR A 180 -18.68 -16.89 2.33
N ASP A 181 -20.00 -16.60 2.26
CA ASP A 181 -20.96 -17.44 1.53
C ASP A 181 -20.59 -17.58 0.05
N TRP A 182 -20.15 -16.49 -0.57
CA TRP A 182 -19.72 -16.50 -1.97
C TRP A 182 -18.45 -17.34 -2.19
N ASN A 183 -17.46 -17.17 -1.31
CA ASN A 183 -16.23 -17.96 -1.37
C ASN A 183 -16.51 -19.46 -1.17
N ASP A 184 -17.39 -19.82 -0.24
CA ASP A 184 -17.78 -21.22 0.01
C ASP A 184 -18.46 -21.81 -1.21
N ALA A 185 -19.44 -21.12 -1.79
CA ALA A 185 -20.11 -21.54 -3.01
C ALA A 185 -19.12 -21.71 -4.19
N MET A 186 -18.18 -20.78 -4.37
CA MET A 186 -17.15 -20.88 -5.42
C MET A 186 -16.26 -22.09 -5.20
N SER A 187 -15.89 -22.40 -3.97
CA SER A 187 -15.05 -23.56 -3.67
C SER A 187 -15.74 -24.89 -3.99
N LEU A 188 -17.08 -24.94 -3.87
CA LEU A 188 -17.90 -26.13 -4.18
C LEU A 188 -18.19 -26.26 -5.68
N ILE A 189 -18.56 -25.18 -6.35
CA ILE A 189 -18.90 -25.18 -7.78
C ILE A 189 -17.64 -25.31 -8.64
N GLY A 190 -16.63 -24.54 -8.32
CA GLY A 190 -15.32 -24.48 -8.96
C GLY A 190 -15.31 -23.95 -10.40
N VAL A 191 -14.15 -23.57 -10.86
CA VAL A 191 -13.87 -23.20 -12.25
C VAL A 191 -13.64 -24.48 -13.06
N LYS A 192 -14.25 -24.59 -14.24
CA LYS A 192 -14.14 -25.77 -15.09
C LYS A 192 -13.19 -25.54 -16.25
N ASN A 193 -12.45 -26.57 -16.62
CA ASN A 193 -11.72 -26.66 -17.87
C ASN A 193 -12.70 -26.78 -19.07
N GLN A 194 -12.19 -26.66 -20.29
CA GLN A 194 -13.00 -26.83 -21.49
C GLN A 194 -13.65 -28.21 -21.63
N ASP A 195 -13.03 -29.24 -21.03
CA ASP A 195 -13.55 -30.62 -21.01
C ASP A 195 -14.57 -30.88 -19.87
N GLY A 196 -14.91 -29.84 -19.08
CA GLY A 196 -15.85 -29.92 -17.96
C GLY A 196 -15.23 -30.40 -16.63
N THR A 197 -13.94 -30.78 -16.62
CA THR A 197 -13.24 -31.18 -15.40
C THR A 197 -12.96 -29.97 -14.50
N LEU A 198 -12.85 -30.20 -13.19
CA LEU A 198 -12.53 -29.14 -12.21
C LEU A 198 -11.08 -28.67 -12.39
N ASN A 199 -10.91 -27.35 -12.52
CA ASN A 199 -9.59 -26.72 -12.46
C ASN A 199 -9.35 -26.16 -11.05
N GLN A 200 -8.70 -26.93 -10.19
CA GLN A 200 -8.47 -26.54 -8.81
C GLN A 200 -7.66 -25.25 -8.69
N LYS A 201 -6.62 -25.05 -9.51
CA LYS A 201 -5.78 -23.84 -9.47
C LYS A 201 -6.57 -22.58 -9.79
N LEU A 202 -7.43 -22.63 -10.81
CA LEU A 202 -8.29 -21.49 -11.16
C LEU A 202 -9.40 -21.29 -10.14
N THR A 203 -9.91 -22.37 -9.53
CA THR A 203 -10.89 -22.29 -8.44
C THR A 203 -10.28 -21.58 -7.21
N ASP A 204 -9.07 -21.96 -6.82
CA ASP A 204 -8.37 -21.32 -5.70
C ASP A 204 -8.11 -19.83 -5.99
N LEU A 205 -7.71 -19.52 -7.21
CA LEU A 205 -7.52 -18.13 -7.64
C LEU A 205 -8.84 -17.34 -7.62
N ALA A 206 -9.94 -17.91 -8.11
CA ALA A 206 -11.27 -17.30 -8.06
C ALA A 206 -11.70 -17.02 -6.60
N CYS A 207 -11.46 -17.98 -5.70
CA CYS A 207 -11.69 -17.81 -4.27
C CYS A 207 -10.84 -16.68 -3.67
N HIS A 208 -9.60 -16.51 -4.11
CA HIS A 208 -8.76 -15.39 -3.69
C HIS A 208 -9.30 -14.05 -4.19
N TYR A 209 -9.81 -13.97 -5.42
CA TYR A 209 -10.46 -12.76 -5.94
C TYR A 209 -11.71 -12.42 -5.12
N ILE A 210 -12.56 -13.39 -4.79
CA ILE A 210 -13.73 -13.17 -3.95
C ILE A 210 -13.32 -12.64 -2.57
N LYS A 211 -12.39 -13.32 -1.88
CA LYS A 211 -11.90 -12.88 -0.55
C LYS A 211 -11.28 -11.49 -0.59
N GLY A 212 -10.57 -11.17 -1.67
CA GLY A 212 -9.89 -9.89 -1.82
C GLY A 212 -10.82 -8.72 -2.09
N TYR A 213 -11.90 -8.94 -2.86
CA TYR A 213 -12.64 -7.84 -3.47
C TYR A 213 -14.17 -7.90 -3.36
N ALA A 214 -14.75 -9.02 -2.90
CA ALA A 214 -16.20 -9.13 -2.78
C ALA A 214 -16.74 -8.42 -1.53
N PHE A 215 -16.60 -7.11 -1.48
CA PHE A 215 -17.11 -6.26 -0.40
C PHE A 215 -17.45 -4.86 -0.92
N VAL A 216 -18.31 -4.17 -0.17
CA VAL A 216 -18.57 -2.74 -0.34
C VAL A 216 -18.00 -2.00 0.85
N ILE A 217 -17.20 -0.96 0.60
CA ILE A 217 -16.60 -0.16 1.67
C ILE A 217 -17.69 0.66 2.35
N ASP A 218 -17.97 0.35 3.62
CA ASP A 218 -18.76 1.22 4.47
C ASP A 218 -17.87 2.34 5.02
N THR A 219 -18.14 3.56 4.59
CA THR A 219 -17.34 4.74 4.97
C THR A 219 -17.50 5.15 6.42
N MET A 220 -18.51 4.66 7.12
CA MET A 220 -18.79 4.98 8.52
C MET A 220 -18.06 4.05 9.48
N THR A 221 -17.98 2.76 9.13
CA THR A 221 -17.48 1.73 10.05
C THR A 221 -16.12 1.14 9.67
N ASN A 222 -15.71 1.25 8.39
CA ASN A 222 -14.43 0.68 7.97
C ASN A 222 -13.24 1.44 8.57
N PRO A 223 -12.40 0.79 9.40
CA PRO A 223 -11.30 1.46 10.09
C PRO A 223 -10.24 2.01 9.13
N ARG A 224 -10.09 1.45 7.93
CA ARG A 224 -9.14 1.97 6.93
C ARG A 224 -9.56 3.35 6.40
N ILE A 225 -10.86 3.60 6.27
CA ILE A 225 -11.37 4.95 5.93
C ILE A 225 -10.92 5.96 6.99
N LYS A 226 -11.09 5.63 8.27
CA LYS A 226 -10.63 6.49 9.37
C LYS A 226 -9.12 6.71 9.32
N ASP A 227 -8.34 5.65 9.07
CA ASP A 227 -6.88 5.75 8.98
C ASP A 227 -6.43 6.69 7.85
N PHE A 228 -7.02 6.56 6.64
CA PHE A 228 -6.71 7.44 5.52
C PHE A 228 -7.22 8.88 5.76
N ASP A 229 -8.36 9.07 6.41
CA ASP A 229 -8.85 10.40 6.80
C ASP A 229 -7.89 11.09 7.79
N GLU A 230 -7.33 10.36 8.74
CA GLU A 230 -6.32 10.87 9.67
C GLU A 230 -5.00 11.23 8.94
N ILE A 231 -4.62 10.46 7.90
CA ILE A 231 -3.48 10.81 7.02
C ILE A 231 -3.75 12.14 6.31
N VAL A 232 -4.96 12.33 5.76
CA VAL A 232 -5.36 13.59 5.11
C VAL A 232 -5.28 14.76 6.09
N ALA A 233 -5.84 14.60 7.28
CA ALA A 233 -5.82 15.64 8.31
C ALA A 233 -4.38 16.00 8.72
N TYR A 234 -3.52 14.99 8.89
CA TYR A 234 -2.13 15.19 9.26
C TYR A 234 -1.32 15.90 8.15
N ALA A 235 -1.47 15.49 6.89
CA ALA A 235 -0.81 16.13 5.76
C ALA A 235 -1.25 17.60 5.61
N LYS A 236 -2.54 17.90 5.78
CA LYS A 236 -3.06 19.29 5.81
C LYS A 236 -2.43 20.11 6.92
N ALA A 237 -2.35 19.58 8.13
CA ALA A 237 -1.74 20.26 9.26
C ALA A 237 -0.24 20.54 9.07
N LYS A 238 0.43 19.75 8.22
CA LYS A 238 1.83 19.92 7.83
C LYS A 238 2.02 20.73 6.55
N HIS A 239 0.94 21.16 5.91
CA HIS A 239 0.96 21.83 4.62
C HIS A 239 1.64 21.04 3.50
N TRP A 240 1.53 19.70 3.54
CA TRP A 240 2.07 18.82 2.51
C TRP A 240 1.05 18.58 1.40
N ASN A 241 1.54 18.51 0.17
CA ASN A 241 0.78 17.94 -0.93
C ASN A 241 0.64 16.43 -0.68
N LEU A 242 -0.59 15.95 -0.50
CA LEU A 242 -0.86 14.54 -0.32
C LEU A 242 -1.34 13.94 -1.64
N VAL A 243 -0.73 12.83 -2.01
CA VAL A 243 -1.06 12.06 -3.22
C VAL A 243 -1.39 10.63 -2.82
N PHE A 244 -2.55 10.14 -3.19
CA PHE A 244 -2.88 8.73 -3.10
C PHE A 244 -2.64 8.06 -4.45
N ASN A 245 -1.69 7.12 -4.50
CA ASN A 245 -1.46 6.26 -5.66
C ASN A 245 -2.36 5.03 -5.54
N LEU A 246 -3.55 5.08 -6.17
CA LEU A 246 -4.50 3.97 -6.19
C LEU A 246 -3.99 2.92 -7.17
N LEU A 247 -3.72 1.71 -6.69
CA LEU A 247 -3.07 0.65 -7.45
C LEU A 247 -3.93 0.10 -8.58
N ALA A 248 -3.25 -0.42 -9.59
CA ALA A 248 -3.89 -1.19 -10.67
C ALA A 248 -4.27 -2.59 -10.16
N GLU A 249 -5.47 -3.04 -10.57
CA GLU A 249 -6.03 -4.34 -10.22
C GLU A 249 -6.29 -5.15 -11.49
N ASN A 250 -6.10 -6.47 -11.41
CA ASN A 250 -6.36 -7.34 -12.54
C ASN A 250 -7.86 -7.65 -12.70
N ILE A 251 -8.62 -6.61 -13.08
CA ILE A 251 -10.08 -6.68 -13.24
C ILE A 251 -10.50 -7.68 -14.32
N GLN A 252 -9.70 -7.82 -15.37
CA GLN A 252 -10.01 -8.76 -16.45
C GLN A 252 -10.02 -10.20 -15.91
N THR A 253 -9.03 -10.57 -15.11
CA THR A 253 -8.99 -11.91 -14.51
C THR A 253 -10.12 -12.08 -13.47
N ALA A 254 -10.42 -11.08 -12.65
CA ALA A 254 -11.55 -11.10 -11.73
C ALA A 254 -12.88 -11.36 -12.45
N LYS A 255 -13.12 -10.63 -13.56
CA LYS A 255 -14.31 -10.81 -14.39
C LYS A 255 -14.38 -12.21 -15.02
N THR A 256 -13.28 -12.69 -15.58
CA THR A 256 -13.23 -13.98 -16.29
C THR A 256 -13.41 -15.17 -15.34
N LEU A 257 -12.79 -15.11 -14.16
CA LEU A 257 -12.82 -16.24 -13.21
C LEU A 257 -14.04 -16.25 -12.29
N VAL A 258 -14.57 -15.08 -11.98
CA VAL A 258 -15.71 -14.96 -11.07
C VAL A 258 -16.93 -14.47 -11.84
N ASN A 259 -17.04 -13.17 -12.13
CA ASN A 259 -18.10 -12.60 -12.95
C ASN A 259 -17.99 -11.05 -13.07
N ASP A 260 -18.97 -10.46 -13.78
CA ASP A 260 -19.11 -9.01 -13.94
C ASP A 260 -19.46 -8.26 -12.65
N GLU A 261 -20.19 -8.91 -11.73
CA GLU A 261 -20.59 -8.31 -10.46
C GLU A 261 -19.37 -8.01 -9.59
N LEU A 262 -18.39 -8.94 -9.50
CA LEU A 262 -17.17 -8.71 -8.76
C LEU A 262 -16.36 -7.54 -9.36
N ALA A 263 -16.22 -7.53 -10.69
CA ALA A 263 -15.56 -6.42 -11.38
C ALA A 263 -16.27 -5.08 -11.15
N SER A 264 -17.59 -5.09 -11.06
CA SER A 264 -18.40 -3.90 -10.76
C SER A 264 -18.20 -3.41 -9.32
N MET A 265 -18.09 -4.31 -8.35
CA MET A 265 -17.81 -3.99 -6.95
C MET A 265 -16.43 -3.35 -6.78
N ILE A 266 -15.40 -3.88 -7.47
CA ILE A 266 -14.06 -3.27 -7.48
C ILE A 266 -14.15 -1.81 -7.97
N LYS A 267 -14.84 -1.58 -9.10
CA LYS A 267 -15.03 -0.24 -9.68
C LYS A 267 -15.86 0.67 -8.76
N GLN A 268 -16.89 0.14 -8.10
CA GLN A 268 -17.71 0.90 -7.15
C GLN A 268 -16.86 1.41 -5.97
N ASN A 269 -16.06 0.52 -5.36
CA ASN A 269 -15.16 0.88 -4.27
C ASN A 269 -14.13 1.92 -4.71
N ARG A 270 -13.52 1.75 -5.88
CA ARG A 270 -12.62 2.74 -6.47
C ARG A 270 -13.31 4.10 -6.64
N ASN A 271 -14.48 4.13 -7.26
CA ASN A 271 -15.21 5.38 -7.49
C ASN A 271 -15.52 6.12 -6.19
N MET A 272 -15.90 5.38 -5.16
CA MET A 272 -16.16 5.93 -3.83
C MET A 272 -14.89 6.53 -3.21
N LEU A 273 -13.75 5.83 -3.25
CA LEU A 273 -12.49 6.31 -2.68
C LEU A 273 -11.97 7.55 -3.44
N VAL A 274 -11.97 7.51 -4.77
CA VAL A 274 -11.56 8.65 -5.60
C VAL A 274 -12.39 9.90 -5.24
N ARG A 275 -13.71 9.81 -5.33
CA ARG A 275 -14.60 10.95 -5.00
C ARG A 275 -14.40 11.46 -3.57
N ARG A 276 -14.25 10.53 -2.59
CA ARG A 276 -14.04 10.89 -1.19
C ARG A 276 -12.79 11.72 -0.99
N TYR A 277 -11.67 11.30 -1.56
CA TYR A 277 -10.39 11.94 -1.28
C TYR A 277 -10.13 13.15 -2.17
N GLU A 278 -10.61 13.17 -3.41
CA GLU A 278 -10.60 14.36 -4.25
C GLU A 278 -11.45 15.48 -3.64
N SER A 279 -12.63 15.17 -3.08
CA SER A 279 -13.46 16.17 -2.37
C SER A 279 -12.78 16.76 -1.12
N LYS A 280 -11.75 16.08 -0.59
CA LYS A 280 -10.92 16.57 0.52
C LYS A 280 -9.67 17.32 0.03
N GLY A 281 -9.51 17.52 -1.28
CA GLY A 281 -8.37 18.20 -1.88
C GLY A 281 -7.10 17.34 -1.97
N VAL A 282 -7.23 16.02 -1.94
CA VAL A 282 -6.12 15.06 -2.16
C VAL A 282 -6.07 14.71 -3.65
N LEU A 283 -4.88 14.69 -4.23
CA LEU A 283 -4.68 14.13 -5.57
C LEU A 283 -4.78 12.61 -5.49
N VAL A 284 -5.73 12.03 -6.20
CA VAL A 284 -5.81 10.56 -6.36
C VAL A 284 -5.33 10.20 -7.76
N VAL A 285 -4.19 9.53 -7.85
CA VAL A 285 -3.71 8.98 -9.11
C VAL A 285 -4.33 7.61 -9.29
N ASP A 286 -5.35 7.55 -10.14
CA ASP A 286 -6.13 6.34 -10.37
C ASP A 286 -5.46 5.43 -11.40
N GLN A 287 -4.87 4.34 -10.94
CA GLN A 287 -4.20 3.34 -11.78
C GLN A 287 -5.08 2.12 -12.07
N LEU A 288 -6.33 2.05 -11.56
CA LEU A 288 -7.11 0.82 -11.46
C LEU A 288 -7.09 -0.05 -12.73
N GLN A 289 -7.19 0.55 -13.89
CA GLN A 289 -7.26 -0.13 -15.20
C GLN A 289 -6.08 0.22 -16.13
N MET A 290 -5.00 0.79 -15.61
CA MET A 290 -3.86 1.25 -16.41
C MET A 290 -2.93 0.12 -16.84
N VAL A 291 -2.97 -1.04 -16.16
CA VAL A 291 -2.07 -2.17 -16.40
C VAL A 291 -2.85 -3.32 -17.02
N ASP A 292 -2.40 -3.79 -18.18
CA ASP A 292 -2.97 -4.96 -18.82
C ASP A 292 -2.75 -6.24 -18.00
N SER A 293 -3.69 -7.19 -18.08
CA SER A 293 -3.63 -8.48 -17.38
C SER A 293 -2.32 -9.26 -17.60
N ALA A 294 -1.69 -9.11 -18.76
CA ALA A 294 -0.43 -9.76 -19.09
C ALA A 294 0.76 -9.27 -18.26
N TYR A 295 0.67 -8.05 -17.68
CA TYR A 295 1.77 -7.43 -16.94
C TYR A 295 1.69 -7.65 -15.43
N PHE A 296 0.69 -8.41 -14.94
CA PHE A 296 0.66 -8.89 -13.56
C PHE A 296 1.48 -10.18 -13.41
N THR A 297 2.34 -10.22 -12.40
CA THR A 297 3.28 -11.34 -12.20
C THR A 297 2.64 -12.54 -11.53
N ASP A 298 1.72 -12.33 -10.58
CA ASP A 298 1.09 -13.43 -9.84
C ASP A 298 -0.04 -14.07 -10.63
N LYS A 299 0.06 -15.37 -10.79
CA LYS A 299 -0.93 -16.20 -11.50
C LYS A 299 -1.73 -17.13 -10.57
N THR A 300 -1.35 -17.18 -9.30
CA THR A 300 -1.96 -18.08 -8.30
C THR A 300 -2.60 -17.32 -7.12
N TRP A 301 -2.35 -16.02 -7.04
CA TRP A 301 -2.82 -15.15 -5.99
C TRP A 301 -3.25 -13.79 -6.54
N THR A 302 -4.15 -13.10 -5.85
CA THR A 302 -4.54 -11.74 -6.20
C THR A 302 -3.58 -10.76 -5.54
N THR A 303 -2.63 -10.26 -6.32
CA THR A 303 -1.72 -9.23 -5.84
C THR A 303 -1.57 -8.13 -6.88
N GLU A 304 -1.21 -6.97 -6.42
CA GLU A 304 -0.88 -5.79 -7.22
C GLU A 304 0.63 -5.81 -7.53
N HIS A 305 1.13 -6.98 -8.00
CA HIS A 305 2.51 -7.17 -8.39
C HIS A 305 2.66 -7.13 -9.90
N TYR A 306 3.60 -6.35 -10.39
CA TYR A 306 3.75 -6.05 -11.81
C TYR A 306 5.15 -6.39 -12.30
N ASN A 307 5.23 -6.85 -13.56
CA ASN A 307 6.51 -6.96 -14.25
C ASN A 307 7.05 -5.56 -14.60
N GLU A 308 8.22 -5.49 -15.23
CA GLU A 308 8.89 -4.24 -15.62
C GLU A 308 7.95 -3.27 -16.34
N THR A 309 7.20 -3.76 -17.34
CA THR A 309 6.28 -2.93 -18.13
C THR A 309 5.18 -2.34 -17.27
N GLY A 310 4.54 -3.14 -16.42
CA GLY A 310 3.50 -2.68 -15.52
C GLY A 310 4.01 -1.64 -14.53
N ARG A 311 5.19 -1.85 -13.91
CA ARG A 311 5.81 -0.88 -13.00
C ARG A 311 6.12 0.45 -13.71
N LYS A 312 6.65 0.40 -14.93
CA LYS A 312 6.94 1.61 -15.73
C LYS A 312 5.68 2.40 -16.08
N ILE A 313 4.58 1.73 -16.41
CA ILE A 313 3.29 2.38 -16.66
C ILE A 313 2.82 3.13 -15.42
N ILE A 314 2.81 2.47 -14.25
CA ILE A 314 2.36 3.07 -12.99
C ILE A 314 3.24 4.25 -12.59
N ALA A 315 4.57 4.07 -12.63
CA ALA A 315 5.51 5.10 -12.25
C ALA A 315 5.43 6.33 -13.17
N ARG A 316 5.29 6.11 -14.46
CA ARG A 316 5.11 7.18 -15.44
C ARG A 316 3.84 7.97 -15.17
N ASN A 317 2.69 7.30 -15.04
CA ASN A 317 1.42 7.99 -14.78
C ASN A 317 1.48 8.78 -13.48
N LEU A 318 2.04 8.19 -12.41
CA LEU A 318 2.28 8.89 -11.16
C LEU A 318 3.15 10.13 -11.34
N ALA A 319 4.26 10.03 -12.10
CA ALA A 319 5.17 11.16 -12.34
C ALA A 319 4.48 12.30 -13.11
N TYR A 320 3.66 11.98 -14.12
CA TYR A 320 2.90 12.99 -14.86
C TYR A 320 1.91 13.74 -13.96
N GLU A 321 1.25 13.04 -13.05
CA GLU A 321 0.34 13.68 -12.10
C GLU A 321 1.07 14.52 -11.05
N LEU A 322 2.28 14.10 -10.63
CA LEU A 322 3.13 14.85 -9.70
C LEU A 322 3.69 16.14 -10.32
N GLN A 323 3.77 16.25 -11.65
CA GLN A 323 4.23 17.44 -12.35
C GLN A 323 3.48 18.68 -11.89
N ARG A 324 2.20 18.58 -11.50
CA ARG A 324 1.40 19.74 -11.01
C ARG A 324 1.97 20.39 -9.75
N TYR A 325 2.71 19.63 -8.93
CA TYR A 325 3.35 20.14 -7.71
C TYR A 325 4.83 20.50 -7.91
N HIS A 326 5.44 19.97 -8.96
CA HIS A 326 6.88 20.12 -9.25
C HIS A 326 7.12 20.37 -10.75
N PRO A 327 6.49 21.40 -11.36
CA PRO A 327 6.49 21.59 -12.83
C PRO A 327 7.90 21.84 -13.39
N ASP A 328 8.73 22.61 -12.68
CA ASP A 328 10.08 23.01 -13.15
C ASP A 328 11.12 21.89 -13.00
N GLN A 329 10.77 20.80 -12.31
CA GLN A 329 11.67 19.70 -11.99
C GLN A 329 11.35 18.42 -12.79
N PHE A 330 10.20 18.41 -13.49
CA PHE A 330 9.75 17.25 -14.26
C PHE A 330 10.47 17.17 -15.61
N ILE A 331 11.03 15.97 -15.91
CA ILE A 331 11.69 15.68 -17.17
C ILE A 331 11.01 14.48 -17.84
N ASP A 332 10.42 14.72 -19.02
CA ASP A 332 9.88 13.65 -19.86
C ASP A 332 10.95 13.05 -20.77
N HIS A 333 11.59 11.99 -20.31
CA HIS A 333 12.64 11.31 -21.06
C HIS A 333 12.17 10.73 -22.41
N GLN A 334 10.89 10.40 -22.58
CA GLN A 334 10.38 9.87 -23.86
C GLN A 334 10.26 10.95 -24.93
N LYS A 335 9.88 12.17 -24.59
CA LYS A 335 9.88 13.30 -25.52
C LYS A 335 11.30 13.62 -26.01
N ASN A 336 12.29 13.50 -25.12
CA ASN A 336 13.69 13.76 -25.45
C ASN A 336 14.25 12.69 -26.42
N ILE A 337 13.84 11.43 -26.29
CA ILE A 337 14.25 10.36 -27.22
C ILE A 337 13.62 10.58 -28.62
N LEU A 338 12.36 10.97 -28.69
CA LEU A 338 11.69 11.29 -29.95
C LEU A 338 12.31 12.51 -30.63
N ASN A 339 12.58 13.57 -29.88
CA ASN A 339 13.25 14.77 -30.39
C ASN A 339 14.71 14.48 -30.83
N GLY A 340 15.44 13.63 -30.10
CA GLY A 340 16.78 13.20 -30.47
C GLY A 340 16.81 12.32 -31.74
N ARG A 341 15.78 11.51 -31.99
CA ARG A 341 15.65 10.74 -33.25
C ARG A 341 15.28 11.64 -34.43
N VAL A 342 14.42 12.63 -34.24
CA VAL A 342 14.07 13.61 -35.26
C VAL A 342 15.28 14.48 -35.63
N LEU A 343 16.10 14.88 -34.64
CA LEU A 343 17.33 15.65 -34.92
C LEU A 343 18.41 14.82 -35.62
N LYS A 344 18.52 13.50 -35.35
CA LYS A 344 19.48 12.64 -36.07
C LYS A 344 19.04 12.30 -37.48
N SER A 345 17.72 12.19 -37.76
CA SER A 345 17.23 11.95 -39.12
C SER A 345 17.39 13.16 -40.03
N ASN A 346 17.53 14.36 -39.47
CA ASN A 346 17.75 15.58 -40.26
C ASN A 346 19.26 15.91 -40.50
N CYS A 347 20.17 15.17 -39.88
CA CYS A 347 21.62 15.34 -40.05
C CYS A 347 22.28 14.31 -41.01
N GLU A 348 21.55 13.31 -41.50
CA GLU A 348 22.03 12.29 -42.43
C GLU A 348 21.55 12.52 -43.87
N GLY A 349 21.06 13.69 -44.21
CA GLY A 349 20.53 14.10 -45.51
C GLY A 349 21.20 15.30 -46.14
N GLU A 350 22.57 15.49 -45.97
CA GLU A 350 23.40 16.39 -46.79
C GLU A 350 24.64 15.67 -47.32
#